data_0a599a3be0b3b593f370e47a08c38d63
#
_entry.id   0a599a3be0b3b593f370e47a08c38d63
#
_cell.length_a   1.000
_cell.length_b   1.000
_cell.length_c   1.000
_cell.angle_alpha   90.00
_cell.angle_beta   90.00
_cell.angle_gamma   90.00
#
_symmetry.space_group_name_H-M   'P 1'
#
loop_
_entity.id
_entity.type
_entity.pdbx_description
1 polymer ?
#
loop_
_entity_poly.entity_id
_entity_poly.type
_entity_poly.pdbx_seq_one_letter_code
_entity_poly.pdbx_strand_id
1 'polypeptide(L)'
;KRCFSYIDDCLSCLIPMLDQKSLNKQIINIGPDEEFVTINKVAEICSNVTGNNLKPIYKKDRPREVKHATCSADKARKLLNYKTKTDLISGITKTFDYIKGRGVRPFDYNISLEIKNELTPDTWMKKEL
;
A
#
# COMPACT_ATOMS: atom_id res chain seq x y z
N LYS A 1 11.37 -4.24 0.94
CA LYS A 1 10.40 -4.54 2.01
C LYS A 1 9.53 -3.33 2.31
N ARG A 2 8.29 -3.56 2.74
CA ARG A 2 7.29 -2.53 3.10
C ARG A 2 6.44 -2.99 4.27
N CYS A 3 5.87 -2.01 4.99
CA CYS A 3 4.71 -2.23 5.84
C CYS A 3 3.45 -1.86 5.06
N PHE A 4 2.36 -2.58 5.27
CA PHE A 4 1.10 -2.38 4.55
C PHE A 4 0.00 -2.04 5.55
N SER A 5 -0.75 -0.99 5.27
CA SER A 5 -1.90 -0.56 6.07
C SER A 5 -3.19 -0.95 5.39
N TYR A 6 -4.16 -1.44 6.15
CA TYR A 6 -5.52 -1.53 5.68
C TYR A 6 -6.24 -0.20 5.94
N ILE A 7 -7.11 0.20 5.01
CA ILE A 7 -7.70 1.54 5.02
C ILE A 7 -8.50 1.84 6.30
N ASP A 8 -9.23 0.87 6.84
CA ASP A 8 -10.05 1.08 8.04
C ASP A 8 -9.20 1.43 9.27
N ASP A 9 -8.00 0.85 9.37
CA ASP A 9 -7.07 1.17 10.46
C ASP A 9 -6.58 2.61 10.35
N CYS A 10 -6.35 3.11 9.13
CA CYS A 10 -6.00 4.50 8.88
C CYS A 10 -7.17 5.45 9.17
N LEU A 11 -8.40 5.10 8.73
CA LEU A 11 -9.60 5.92 8.95
C LEU A 11 -9.91 6.06 10.43
N SER A 12 -9.63 5.05 11.25
CA SER A 12 -9.78 5.12 12.70
C SER A 12 -9.01 6.27 13.35
N CYS A 13 -7.92 6.71 12.70
CA CYS A 13 -7.11 7.86 13.13
C CYS A 13 -7.53 9.16 12.42
N LEU A 14 -7.78 9.10 11.12
CA LEU A 14 -8.06 10.28 10.31
C LEU A 14 -9.38 10.97 10.71
N ILE A 15 -10.43 10.19 10.99
CA ILE A 15 -11.75 10.75 11.36
C ILE A 15 -11.66 11.59 12.66
N PRO A 16 -11.07 11.09 13.77
CA PRO A 16 -10.94 11.88 14.99
C PRO A 16 -10.06 13.14 14.81
N MET A 17 -9.15 13.18 13.85
CA MET A 17 -8.30 14.35 13.60
C MET A 17 -9.09 15.58 13.14
N LEU A 18 -10.28 15.39 12.56
CA LEU A 18 -11.12 16.49 12.07
C LEU A 18 -11.55 17.43 13.20
N ASP A 19 -11.75 16.91 14.40
CA ASP A 19 -12.30 17.67 15.54
C ASP A 19 -11.25 18.01 16.62
N GLN A 20 -10.05 17.44 16.53
CA GLN A 20 -9.02 17.60 17.55
C GLN A 20 -8.07 18.77 17.27
N LYS A 21 -8.43 19.97 17.75
CA LYS A 21 -7.60 21.18 17.57
C LYS A 21 -6.16 21.06 18.10
N SER A 22 -5.93 20.20 19.10
CA SER A 22 -4.59 19.90 19.65
C SER A 22 -3.64 19.25 18.64
N LEU A 23 -4.17 18.68 17.56
CA LEU A 23 -3.40 18.06 16.47
C LEU A 23 -3.03 19.05 15.36
N ASN A 24 -3.49 20.29 15.45
CA ASN A 24 -3.14 21.31 14.46
C ASN A 24 -1.63 21.47 14.36
N LYS A 25 -1.13 21.54 13.13
CA LYS A 25 0.30 21.66 12.79
C LYS A 25 1.16 20.45 13.21
N GLN A 26 0.54 19.32 13.56
CA GLN A 26 1.27 18.08 13.83
C GLN A 26 1.51 17.31 12.54
N ILE A 27 2.70 16.73 12.40
CA ILE A 27 3.01 15.74 11.37
C ILE A 27 2.98 14.38 12.06
N ILE A 28 2.10 13.49 11.60
CA ILE A 28 1.85 12.19 12.21
C ILE A 28 1.88 11.13 11.11
N ASN A 29 2.76 10.14 11.25
CA ASN A 29 2.73 8.95 10.40
C ASN A 29 1.63 8.00 10.91
N ILE A 30 0.82 7.49 10.00
CA ILE A 30 -0.20 6.49 10.29
C ILE A 30 0.09 5.27 9.43
N GLY A 31 0.24 4.12 10.05
CA GLY A 31 0.51 2.84 9.40
C GLY A 31 1.20 1.87 10.34
N PRO A 32 1.14 0.56 10.04
CA PRO A 32 1.86 -0.43 10.83
C PRO A 32 3.36 -0.27 10.66
N ASP A 33 4.10 -0.56 11.71
CA ASP A 33 5.55 -0.64 11.74
C ASP A 33 6.05 -1.99 12.31
N GLU A 34 5.11 -2.88 12.62
CA GLU A 34 5.37 -4.18 13.22
C GLU A 34 5.68 -5.25 12.16
N GLU A 35 4.93 -5.25 11.04
CA GLU A 35 5.05 -6.26 10.00
C GLU A 35 5.77 -5.72 8.76
N PHE A 36 7.05 -6.09 8.60
CA PHE A 36 7.93 -5.61 7.54
C PHE A 36 8.22 -6.71 6.52
N VAL A 37 7.39 -6.83 5.49
CA VAL A 37 7.39 -7.94 4.55
C VAL A 37 8.02 -7.60 3.19
N THR A 38 8.43 -8.64 2.45
CA THR A 38 8.91 -8.51 1.07
C THR A 38 7.74 -8.42 0.10
N ILE A 39 7.95 -7.81 -1.06
CA ILE A 39 6.95 -7.81 -2.14
C ILE A 39 6.66 -9.24 -2.63
N ASN A 40 7.67 -10.13 -2.63
CA ASN A 40 7.45 -11.54 -2.95
C ASN A 40 6.47 -12.21 -1.97
N LYS A 41 6.57 -11.88 -0.66
CA LYS A 41 5.61 -12.40 0.32
C LYS A 41 4.19 -11.90 0.07
N VAL A 42 4.05 -10.65 -0.34
CA VAL A 42 2.74 -10.09 -0.74
C VAL A 42 2.19 -10.84 -1.96
N ALA A 43 3.02 -11.08 -2.98
CA ALA A 43 2.60 -11.84 -4.17
C ALA A 43 2.16 -13.27 -3.82
N GLU A 44 2.88 -13.95 -2.92
CA GLU A 44 2.51 -15.27 -2.40
C GLU A 44 1.13 -15.26 -1.72
N ILE A 45 0.91 -14.28 -0.82
CA ILE A 45 -0.36 -14.13 -0.12
C ILE A 45 -1.49 -13.84 -1.11
N CYS A 46 -1.29 -12.95 -2.08
CA CYS A 46 -2.26 -12.66 -3.13
C CYS A 46 -2.62 -13.92 -3.93
N SER A 47 -1.62 -14.73 -4.32
CA SER A 47 -1.83 -15.99 -5.02
C SER A 47 -2.70 -16.95 -4.19
N ASN A 48 -2.40 -17.10 -2.91
CA ASN A 48 -3.14 -17.98 -2.00
C ASN A 48 -4.59 -17.50 -1.80
N VAL A 49 -4.78 -16.21 -1.55
CA VAL A 49 -6.12 -15.62 -1.30
C VAL A 49 -7.01 -15.70 -2.54
N THR A 50 -6.45 -15.49 -3.73
CA THR A 50 -7.22 -15.52 -4.99
C THR A 50 -7.41 -16.93 -5.55
N GLY A 51 -6.69 -17.92 -5.02
CA GLY A 51 -6.68 -19.29 -5.56
C GLY A 51 -5.97 -19.41 -6.91
N ASN A 52 -5.24 -18.38 -7.35
CA ASN A 52 -4.51 -18.36 -8.62
C ASN A 52 -3.04 -18.73 -8.38
N ASN A 53 -2.56 -19.72 -9.10
CA ASN A 53 -1.15 -20.13 -9.06
C ASN A 53 -0.31 -19.30 -10.04
N LEU A 54 -0.35 -17.98 -9.90
CA LEU A 54 0.41 -17.07 -10.76
C LEU A 54 1.86 -16.95 -10.27
N LYS A 55 2.79 -17.06 -11.20
CA LYS A 55 4.21 -16.88 -10.92
C LYS A 55 4.58 -15.40 -11.12
N PRO A 56 5.30 -14.78 -10.18
CA PRO A 56 5.80 -13.41 -10.35
C PRO A 56 6.71 -13.28 -11.56
N ILE A 57 6.58 -12.21 -12.30
CA ILE A 57 7.52 -11.81 -13.36
C ILE A 57 8.44 -10.76 -12.79
N TYR A 58 9.75 -11.07 -12.77
CA TYR A 58 10.76 -10.15 -12.27
C TYR A 58 11.22 -9.22 -13.39
N LYS A 59 11.15 -7.93 -13.14
CA LYS A 59 11.63 -6.88 -14.04
C LYS A 59 12.89 -6.24 -13.46
N LYS A 60 13.62 -5.49 -14.30
CA LYS A 60 14.76 -4.70 -13.85
C LYS A 60 14.36 -3.71 -12.75
N ASP A 61 15.25 -3.49 -11.79
CA ASP A 61 15.05 -2.49 -10.73
C ASP A 61 14.72 -1.11 -11.34
N ARG A 62 13.76 -0.43 -10.74
CA ARG A 62 13.45 0.96 -11.12
C ARG A 62 14.52 1.90 -10.58
N PRO A 63 14.89 2.94 -11.34
CA PRO A 63 15.86 3.92 -10.87
C PRO A 63 15.40 4.54 -9.53
N ARG A 64 16.33 4.69 -8.59
CA ARG A 64 16.13 5.33 -7.28
C ARG A 64 15.00 4.75 -6.43
N GLU A 65 14.58 3.52 -6.69
CA GLU A 65 13.56 2.87 -5.86
C GLU A 65 14.12 2.57 -4.46
N VAL A 66 13.36 2.99 -3.44
CA VAL A 66 13.69 2.68 -2.04
C VAL A 66 13.39 1.21 -1.77
N LYS A 67 14.44 0.41 -1.48
CA LYS A 67 14.28 -1.06 -1.26
C LYS A 67 13.62 -1.40 0.08
N HIS A 68 13.82 -0.56 1.09
CA HIS A 68 13.29 -0.74 2.43
C HIS A 68 12.66 0.56 2.90
N ALA A 69 11.36 0.57 3.15
CA ALA A 69 10.66 1.74 3.67
C ALA A 69 9.68 1.35 4.76
N THR A 70 9.80 2.00 5.88
CA THR A 70 8.91 1.94 7.03
C THR A 70 8.89 3.29 7.72
N CYS A 71 7.94 3.51 8.62
CA CYS A 71 7.89 4.69 9.47
C CYS A 71 7.53 4.25 10.89
N SER A 72 7.92 5.04 11.91
CA SER A 72 7.39 4.85 13.26
C SER A 72 5.97 5.39 13.36
N ALA A 73 5.08 4.59 13.95
CA ALA A 73 3.71 4.98 14.31
C ALA A 73 3.58 5.42 15.78
N ASP A 74 4.66 5.59 16.52
CA ASP A 74 4.62 5.92 17.95
C ASP A 74 3.83 7.17 18.25
N LYS A 75 3.98 8.20 17.41
CA LYS A 75 3.23 9.46 17.58
C LYS A 75 1.74 9.26 17.35
N ALA A 76 1.34 8.43 16.39
CA ALA A 76 -0.05 8.06 16.17
C ALA A 76 -0.61 7.25 17.35
N ARG A 77 0.17 6.32 17.91
CA ARG A 77 -0.22 5.57 19.11
C ARG A 77 -0.46 6.51 20.30
N LYS A 78 0.47 7.43 20.52
CA LYS A 78 0.39 8.38 21.65
C LYS A 78 -0.76 9.38 21.52
N LEU A 79 -0.98 9.96 20.34
CA LEU A 79 -1.91 11.07 20.14
C LEU A 79 -3.31 10.64 19.70
N LEU A 80 -3.41 9.51 18.99
CA LEU A 80 -4.63 9.05 18.32
C LEU A 80 -5.05 7.65 18.78
N ASN A 81 -4.33 7.05 19.74
CA ASN A 81 -4.56 5.66 20.19
C ASN A 81 -4.56 4.66 19.01
N TYR A 82 -3.71 4.91 18.01
CA TYR A 82 -3.59 4.05 16.84
C TYR A 82 -3.23 2.62 17.25
N LYS A 83 -3.89 1.67 16.61
CA LYS A 83 -3.60 0.23 16.72
C LYS A 83 -3.81 -0.41 15.37
N THR A 84 -2.87 -1.24 14.94
CA THR A 84 -3.06 -2.15 13.81
C THR A 84 -4.06 -3.23 14.21
N LYS A 85 -5.18 -3.29 13.53
CA LYS A 85 -6.26 -4.26 13.79
C LYS A 85 -6.40 -5.30 12.68
N THR A 86 -5.89 -4.96 11.50
CA THR A 86 -6.02 -5.77 10.30
C THR A 86 -4.63 -6.25 9.88
N ASP A 87 -4.37 -7.55 10.04
CA ASP A 87 -3.15 -8.18 9.53
C ASP A 87 -3.13 -8.20 7.98
N LEU A 88 -1.97 -8.49 7.40
CA LEU A 88 -1.76 -8.43 5.96
C LEU A 88 -2.66 -9.41 5.19
N ILE A 89 -2.84 -10.63 5.68
CA ILE A 89 -3.67 -11.64 5.00
C ILE A 89 -5.14 -11.20 5.01
N SER A 90 -5.63 -10.78 6.16
CA SER A 90 -7.00 -10.26 6.32
C SER A 90 -7.25 -9.03 5.44
N GLY A 91 -6.29 -8.10 5.37
CA GLY A 91 -6.38 -6.90 4.53
C GLY A 91 -6.44 -7.23 3.04
N ILE A 92 -5.60 -8.17 2.57
CA ILE A 92 -5.61 -8.64 1.19
C ILE A 92 -6.92 -9.37 0.87
N THR A 93 -7.41 -10.23 1.78
CA THR A 93 -8.67 -10.95 1.61
C THR A 93 -9.85 -9.98 1.45
N LYS A 94 -9.99 -9.01 2.35
CA LYS A 94 -11.03 -7.98 2.26
C LYS A 94 -10.95 -7.18 0.96
N THR A 95 -9.74 -6.85 0.52
CA THR A 95 -9.51 -6.13 -0.74
C THR A 95 -9.93 -6.98 -1.94
N PHE A 96 -9.59 -8.28 -1.94
CA PHE A 96 -9.99 -9.21 -2.98
C PHE A 96 -11.52 -9.37 -3.05
N ASP A 97 -12.18 -9.56 -1.90
CA ASP A 97 -13.64 -9.69 -1.82
C ASP A 97 -14.34 -8.42 -2.32
N TYR A 98 -13.82 -7.24 -1.98
CA TYR A 98 -14.31 -5.97 -2.51
C TYR A 98 -14.19 -5.89 -4.04
N ILE A 99 -13.03 -6.25 -4.61
CA ILE A 99 -12.79 -6.25 -6.05
C ILE A 99 -13.72 -7.26 -6.74
N LYS A 100 -13.85 -8.45 -6.17
CA LYS A 100 -14.74 -9.51 -6.68
C LYS A 100 -16.20 -9.07 -6.69
N GLY A 101 -16.67 -8.44 -5.61
CA GLY A 101 -18.03 -7.93 -5.51
C GLY A 101 -18.33 -6.78 -6.47
N ARG A 102 -17.36 -5.88 -6.66
CA ARG A 102 -17.47 -4.75 -7.61
C ARG A 102 -17.44 -5.18 -9.07
N GLY A 103 -16.80 -6.30 -9.37
CA GLY A 103 -16.49 -6.78 -10.71
C GLY A 103 -15.23 -6.14 -11.30
N VAL A 104 -14.74 -6.76 -12.37
CA VAL A 104 -13.55 -6.30 -13.11
C VAL A 104 -13.89 -5.00 -13.87
N ARG A 105 -13.02 -4.00 -13.76
CA ARG A 105 -13.08 -2.79 -14.57
C ARG A 105 -11.93 -2.81 -15.57
N PRO A 106 -12.17 -2.50 -16.84
CA PRO A 106 -11.09 -2.37 -17.81
C PRO A 106 -10.15 -1.25 -17.36
N PHE A 107 -8.85 -1.50 -17.50
CA PHE A 107 -7.84 -0.49 -17.30
C PHE A 107 -7.50 0.16 -18.62
N ASP A 108 -7.56 1.48 -18.68
CA ASP A 108 -7.22 2.25 -19.86
C ASP A 108 -5.99 3.13 -19.58
N TYR A 109 -4.98 2.98 -20.44
CA TYR A 109 -3.73 3.76 -20.39
C TYR A 109 -3.89 5.18 -20.99
N ASN A 110 -4.93 5.89 -20.61
CA ASN A 110 -5.18 7.26 -21.10
C ASN A 110 -4.24 8.31 -20.48
N ILE A 111 -3.48 7.93 -19.47
CA ILE A 111 -2.54 8.84 -18.81
C ILE A 111 -1.24 8.86 -19.62
N SER A 112 -0.91 10.01 -20.21
CA SER A 112 0.40 10.24 -20.79
C SER A 112 1.42 10.56 -19.72
N LEU A 113 2.64 10.03 -19.85
CA LEU A 113 3.75 10.45 -19.00
C LEU A 113 4.17 11.87 -19.38
N GLU A 114 4.06 12.81 -18.45
CA GLU A 114 4.45 14.21 -18.66
C GLU A 114 5.97 14.37 -18.73
N ILE A 115 6.70 13.60 -17.91
CA ILE A 115 8.16 13.65 -17.83
C ILE A 115 8.72 12.29 -18.25
N LYS A 116 9.56 12.29 -19.30
CA LYS A 116 10.28 11.12 -19.79
C LYS A 116 11.77 11.43 -19.80
N ASN A 117 12.53 10.72 -18.96
CA ASN A 117 13.98 10.83 -18.88
C ASN A 117 14.60 9.48 -18.47
N GLU A 118 15.89 9.44 -18.22
CA GLU A 118 16.64 8.25 -17.84
C GLU A 118 16.21 7.63 -16.50
N LEU A 119 15.43 8.37 -15.69
CA LEU A 119 14.89 7.89 -14.41
C LEU A 119 13.47 7.35 -14.55
N THR A 120 12.84 7.50 -15.71
CA THR A 120 11.49 6.96 -15.96
C THR A 120 11.57 5.44 -16.10
N PRO A 121 10.81 4.67 -15.30
CA PRO A 121 10.82 3.22 -15.40
C PRO A 121 10.41 2.72 -16.79
N ASP A 122 11.17 1.76 -17.32
CA ASP A 122 10.88 1.14 -18.63
C ASP A 122 9.45 0.59 -18.72
N THR A 123 8.97 -0.02 -17.63
CA THR A 123 7.60 -0.57 -17.55
C THR A 123 6.52 0.49 -17.74
N TRP A 124 6.77 1.73 -17.29
CA TRP A 124 5.84 2.85 -17.49
C TRP A 124 5.88 3.36 -18.93
N MET A 125 7.10 3.50 -19.49
CA MET A 125 7.25 3.94 -20.87
C MET A 125 6.65 2.97 -21.87
N LYS A 126 6.77 1.66 -21.62
CA LYS A 126 6.26 0.59 -22.48
C LYS A 126 4.81 0.22 -22.18
N LYS A 127 4.18 0.82 -21.18
CA LYS A 127 2.83 0.49 -20.72
C LYS A 127 2.66 -1.00 -20.40
N GLU A 128 3.68 -1.61 -19.77
CA GLU A 128 3.70 -3.00 -19.37
C GLU A 128 3.15 -3.14 -17.95
N LEU A 129 1.85 -3.45 -17.81
CA LEU A 129 1.21 -3.88 -16.55
C LEU A 129 0.55 -5.22 -16.73
#